data_5f0d73a1e057cd7630470d2f0efffd4e
#
_entry.id   5f0d73a1e057cd7630470d2f0efffd4e
#
_cell.length_a   1.000
_cell.length_b   1.000
_cell.length_c   1.000
_cell.angle_alpha   90.00
_cell.angle_beta   90.00
_cell.angle_gamma   90.00
#
_symmetry.space_group_name_H-M   'P 1'
#
loop_
_entity.id
_entity.type
_entity.pdbx_description
1 polymer ?
#
loop_
_entity_poly.entity_id
_entity_poly.type
_entity_poly.pdbx_seq_one_letter_code
_entity_poly.pdbx_strand_id
1 'polypeptide(L)'
;MEKIAIIELNEKALKLSIYKISNGKGMLSLCKNHSVMLGEELDRDELINPNTKNSLLEILKVYRKLIESYNVSKIISTTTNVVLKARNYRGFLDEIYNNTGLNFVILSDEDYIKNLFNAVVNSIDSAKGIFIYVGAYSSYIVKYNRRAILGSSIMKFGTYSLASFEGNLDALVSSIKKDIKVDGFLQDIDEDSKIVGIGDAFISAGRIAKKIQRYSLDVDNNFQLTKENMEKSYQFIKGLDLDKIKKIKGIDYDDADRVTTGFAIIKALYETLGL
;
A
#
# COMPACT_ATOMS: atom_id res chain seq x y z
N MET A 1 -26.18 -17.14 1.58
CA MET A 1 -24.91 -16.58 2.09
C MET A 1 -24.38 -15.66 1.00
N GLU A 2 -24.25 -14.39 1.30
CA GLU A 2 -23.81 -13.38 0.34
C GLU A 2 -22.32 -13.54 0.03
N LYS A 3 -21.94 -13.39 -1.23
CA LYS A 3 -20.53 -13.35 -1.65
C LYS A 3 -20.26 -12.06 -2.40
N ILE A 4 -19.16 -11.40 -2.03
CA ILE A 4 -18.75 -10.13 -2.63
C ILE A 4 -17.38 -10.33 -3.25
N ALA A 5 -17.21 -9.90 -4.50
CA ALA A 5 -15.91 -9.78 -5.15
C ALA A 5 -15.44 -8.32 -5.11
N ILE A 6 -14.19 -8.12 -4.76
CA ILE A 6 -13.51 -6.83 -4.83
C ILE A 6 -12.38 -6.99 -5.84
N ILE A 7 -12.37 -6.13 -6.85
CA ILE A 7 -11.29 -6.03 -7.84
C ILE A 7 -10.62 -4.68 -7.66
N GLU A 8 -9.32 -4.70 -7.44
CA GLU A 8 -8.51 -3.49 -7.22
C GLU A 8 -7.40 -3.42 -8.27
N LEU A 9 -7.40 -2.35 -9.05
CA LEU A 9 -6.28 -1.99 -9.93
C LEU A 9 -5.55 -0.81 -9.29
N ASN A 10 -4.31 -1.01 -8.93
CA ASN A 10 -3.45 0.03 -8.40
C ASN A 10 -2.15 0.16 -9.23
N GLU A 11 -1.22 0.96 -8.76
CA GLU A 11 0.05 1.26 -9.41
C GLU A 11 0.89 0.02 -9.69
N LYS A 12 0.76 -1.01 -8.85
CA LYS A 12 1.62 -2.19 -8.82
C LYS A 12 0.92 -3.44 -9.33
N ALA A 13 -0.38 -3.57 -9.04
CA ALA A 13 -1.06 -4.85 -9.17
C ALA A 13 -2.54 -4.73 -9.58
N LEU A 14 -3.04 -5.81 -10.16
CA LEU A 14 -4.46 -6.10 -10.30
C LEU A 14 -4.82 -7.27 -9.38
N LYS A 15 -5.70 -7.02 -8.41
CA LYS A 15 -6.05 -7.97 -7.36
C LYS A 15 -7.54 -8.31 -7.42
N LEU A 16 -7.88 -9.59 -7.25
CA LEU A 16 -9.23 -10.08 -6.99
C LEU A 16 -9.30 -10.70 -5.60
N SER A 17 -10.24 -10.25 -4.80
CA SER A 17 -10.57 -10.85 -3.51
C SER A 17 -12.05 -11.21 -3.46
N ILE A 18 -12.38 -12.46 -3.10
CA ILE A 18 -13.77 -12.92 -2.94
C ILE A 18 -14.01 -13.23 -1.47
N TYR A 19 -15.00 -12.60 -0.90
CA TYR A 19 -15.40 -12.76 0.50
C TYR A 19 -16.77 -13.43 0.60
N LYS A 20 -16.90 -14.33 1.58
CA LYS A 20 -18.19 -14.78 2.10
C LYS A 20 -18.61 -13.89 3.25
N ILE A 21 -19.81 -13.36 3.20
CA ILE A 21 -20.34 -12.49 4.24
C ILE A 21 -21.31 -13.27 5.09
N SER A 22 -21.06 -13.30 6.41
CA SER A 22 -21.92 -13.92 7.40
C SER A 22 -21.91 -13.09 8.68
N ASN A 23 -23.08 -12.73 9.18
CA ASN A 23 -23.25 -11.93 10.40
C ASN A 23 -22.42 -10.64 10.39
N GLY A 24 -22.38 -9.93 9.25
CA GLY A 24 -21.61 -8.68 9.10
C GLY A 24 -20.08 -8.87 9.03
N LYS A 25 -19.59 -10.11 9.04
CA LYS A 25 -18.15 -10.43 8.92
C LYS A 25 -17.83 -11.01 7.56
N GLY A 26 -16.76 -10.52 6.94
CA GLY A 26 -16.22 -11.04 5.70
C GLY A 26 -15.14 -12.09 5.95
N MET A 27 -15.30 -13.28 5.37
CA MET A 27 -14.27 -14.32 5.35
C MET A 27 -13.70 -14.46 3.94
N LEU A 28 -12.41 -14.29 3.79
CA LEU A 28 -11.71 -14.41 2.50
C LEU A 28 -11.82 -15.85 1.99
N SER A 29 -12.34 -16.01 0.77
CA SER A 29 -12.51 -17.31 0.11
C SER A 29 -11.54 -17.50 -1.05
N LEU A 30 -11.17 -16.43 -1.72
CA LEU A 30 -10.20 -16.42 -2.81
C LEU A 30 -9.44 -15.10 -2.81
N CYS A 31 -8.14 -15.15 -3.04
CA CYS A 31 -7.32 -14.01 -3.37
C CYS A 31 -6.43 -14.36 -4.56
N LYS A 32 -6.44 -13.51 -5.59
CA LYS A 32 -5.54 -13.55 -6.73
C LYS A 32 -4.88 -12.20 -6.89
N ASN A 33 -3.59 -12.19 -7.14
CA ASN A 33 -2.81 -10.99 -7.34
C ASN A 33 -1.93 -11.16 -8.57
N HIS A 34 -1.95 -10.17 -9.46
CA HIS A 34 -1.10 -10.12 -10.65
C HIS A 34 -0.35 -8.80 -10.66
N SER A 35 0.98 -8.88 -10.75
CA SER A 35 1.82 -7.70 -10.92
C SER A 35 1.54 -7.06 -12.29
N VAL A 36 1.35 -5.75 -12.32
CA VAL A 36 1.02 -4.98 -13.53
C VAL A 36 2.03 -3.88 -13.80
N MET A 37 2.65 -3.32 -12.74
CA MET A 37 3.63 -2.22 -12.78
C MET A 37 3.14 -0.99 -13.58
N LEU A 38 1.85 -0.71 -13.46
CA LEU A 38 1.18 0.38 -14.18
C LEU A 38 1.79 1.76 -13.87
N GLY A 39 2.22 1.97 -12.63
CA GLY A 39 2.83 3.23 -12.21
C GLY A 39 4.12 3.56 -12.96
N GLU A 40 5.00 2.58 -13.15
CA GLU A 40 6.27 2.77 -13.87
C GLU A 40 6.04 3.10 -15.36
N GLU A 41 5.06 2.45 -15.97
CA GLU A 41 4.68 2.71 -17.35
C GLU A 41 4.14 4.15 -17.49
N LEU A 42 3.27 4.56 -16.59
CA LEU A 42 2.67 5.89 -16.62
C LEU A 42 3.65 7.03 -16.34
N ASP A 43 4.65 6.80 -15.48
CA ASP A 43 5.70 7.79 -15.22
C ASP A 43 6.59 8.00 -16.45
N ARG A 44 6.78 6.98 -17.29
CA ARG A 44 7.59 7.04 -18.49
C ARG A 44 6.83 7.61 -19.70
N ASP A 45 5.63 7.10 -19.94
CA ASP A 45 4.93 7.25 -21.23
C ASP A 45 3.66 8.13 -21.13
N GLU A 46 3.13 8.36 -19.93
CA GLU A 46 1.81 8.99 -19.65
C GLU A 46 0.66 8.33 -20.46
N LEU A 47 0.84 7.07 -20.84
CA LEU A 47 -0.11 6.27 -21.60
C LEU A 47 -0.10 4.83 -21.09
N ILE A 48 -1.27 4.23 -21.02
CA ILE A 48 -1.39 2.78 -20.88
C ILE A 48 -1.17 2.18 -22.25
N ASN A 49 -0.07 1.44 -22.42
CA ASN A 49 0.28 0.90 -23.71
C ASN A 49 -0.62 -0.30 -24.11
N PRO A 50 -0.72 -0.62 -25.41
CA PRO A 50 -1.58 -1.71 -25.88
C PRO A 50 -1.27 -3.08 -25.26
N ASN A 51 -0.01 -3.38 -24.98
CA ASN A 51 0.39 -4.68 -24.41
C ASN A 51 -0.09 -4.81 -22.97
N THR A 52 0.14 -3.79 -22.12
CA THR A 52 -0.37 -3.73 -20.74
C THR A 52 -1.89 -3.79 -20.71
N LYS A 53 -2.54 -3.03 -21.58
CA LYS A 53 -3.99 -3.05 -21.72
C LYS A 53 -4.52 -4.44 -22.07
N ASN A 54 -3.96 -5.10 -23.09
CA ASN A 54 -4.38 -6.44 -23.51
C ASN A 54 -4.14 -7.47 -22.41
N SER A 55 -3.00 -7.40 -21.72
CA SER A 55 -2.69 -8.27 -20.60
C SER A 55 -3.70 -8.13 -19.47
N LEU A 56 -4.03 -6.87 -19.11
CA LEU A 56 -5.05 -6.57 -18.08
C LEU A 56 -6.44 -7.11 -18.49
N LEU A 57 -6.84 -6.93 -19.74
CA LEU A 57 -8.12 -7.44 -20.24
C LEU A 57 -8.19 -8.97 -20.15
N GLU A 58 -7.15 -9.69 -20.50
CA GLU A 58 -7.11 -11.15 -20.39
C GLU A 58 -7.21 -11.61 -18.93
N ILE A 59 -6.50 -10.96 -18.01
CA ILE A 59 -6.60 -11.26 -16.58
C ILE A 59 -8.02 -10.98 -16.07
N LEU A 60 -8.62 -9.84 -16.45
CA LEU A 60 -9.98 -9.47 -16.04
C LEU A 60 -11.05 -10.44 -16.58
N LYS A 61 -10.89 -10.97 -17.79
CA LYS A 61 -11.74 -12.05 -18.31
C LYS A 61 -11.65 -13.32 -17.46
N VAL A 62 -10.45 -13.68 -17.01
CA VAL A 62 -10.26 -14.81 -16.08
C VAL A 62 -10.93 -14.51 -14.73
N TYR A 63 -10.76 -13.29 -14.20
CA TYR A 63 -11.44 -12.87 -12.97
C TYR A 63 -12.95 -12.94 -13.09
N ARG A 64 -13.51 -12.55 -14.24
CA ARG A 64 -14.94 -12.63 -14.50
C ARG A 64 -15.45 -14.08 -14.40
N LYS A 65 -14.75 -15.04 -15.02
CA LYS A 65 -15.09 -16.47 -14.93
C LYS A 65 -15.00 -16.98 -13.48
N LEU A 66 -13.98 -16.57 -12.72
CA LEU A 66 -13.86 -16.94 -11.31
C LEU A 66 -15.03 -16.38 -10.49
N ILE A 67 -15.41 -15.12 -10.67
CA ILE A 67 -16.54 -14.47 -10.01
C ILE A 67 -17.84 -15.25 -10.27
N GLU A 68 -18.08 -15.65 -11.51
CA GLU A 68 -19.24 -16.46 -11.91
C GLU A 68 -19.22 -17.84 -11.25
N SER A 69 -18.07 -18.54 -11.28
CA SER A 69 -17.93 -19.88 -10.68
C SER A 69 -18.12 -19.87 -9.16
N TYR A 70 -17.81 -18.77 -8.50
CA TYR A 70 -18.05 -18.60 -7.06
C TYR A 70 -19.49 -18.18 -6.73
N ASN A 71 -20.35 -17.92 -7.73
CA ASN A 71 -21.70 -17.39 -7.54
C ASN A 71 -21.70 -16.10 -6.69
N VAL A 72 -20.88 -15.14 -7.07
CA VAL A 72 -20.78 -13.84 -6.41
C VAL A 72 -22.03 -13.02 -6.69
N SER A 73 -22.63 -12.43 -5.63
CA SER A 73 -23.84 -11.61 -5.74
C SER A 73 -23.55 -10.12 -5.96
N LYS A 74 -22.36 -9.63 -5.57
CA LYS A 74 -21.98 -8.23 -5.70
C LYS A 74 -20.51 -8.10 -6.12
N ILE A 75 -20.26 -7.26 -7.10
CA ILE A 75 -18.91 -6.92 -7.58
C ILE A 75 -18.62 -5.47 -7.27
N ILE A 76 -17.44 -5.20 -6.72
CA ILE A 76 -16.90 -3.86 -6.48
C ILE A 76 -15.58 -3.80 -7.22
N SER A 77 -15.47 -2.94 -8.22
CA SER A 77 -14.23 -2.74 -8.99
C SER A 77 -13.73 -1.32 -8.78
N THR A 78 -12.52 -1.19 -8.28
CA THR A 78 -11.91 0.11 -7.97
C THR A 78 -10.53 0.25 -8.57
N THR A 79 -10.14 1.47 -8.86
CA THR A 79 -8.76 1.82 -9.19
C THR A 79 -8.35 3.06 -8.41
N THR A 80 -7.07 3.19 -8.14
CA THR A 80 -6.52 4.41 -7.55
C THR A 80 -6.49 5.53 -8.58
N ASN A 81 -6.23 6.76 -8.13
CA ASN A 81 -6.07 7.92 -9.00
C ASN A 81 -4.86 7.83 -9.95
N VAL A 82 -4.03 6.80 -9.83
CA VAL A 82 -2.90 6.55 -10.74
C VAL A 82 -3.31 6.53 -12.21
N VAL A 83 -4.48 5.96 -12.52
CA VAL A 83 -4.96 5.87 -13.90
C VAL A 83 -5.19 7.24 -14.53
N LEU A 84 -5.42 8.29 -13.71
CA LEU A 84 -5.60 9.66 -14.19
C LEU A 84 -4.32 10.28 -14.78
N LYS A 85 -3.16 9.69 -14.51
CA LYS A 85 -1.90 10.08 -15.16
C LYS A 85 -1.89 9.70 -16.65
N ALA A 86 -2.68 8.70 -17.04
CA ALA A 86 -2.76 8.24 -18.43
C ALA A 86 -3.66 9.16 -19.27
N ARG A 87 -3.15 9.72 -20.35
CA ARG A 87 -3.98 10.50 -21.30
C ARG A 87 -5.12 9.68 -21.92
N ASN A 88 -4.95 8.36 -22.03
CA ASN A 88 -5.91 7.42 -22.60
C ASN A 88 -6.76 6.66 -21.56
N TYR A 89 -6.80 7.11 -20.30
CA TYR A 89 -7.47 6.37 -19.22
C TYR A 89 -8.96 6.12 -19.46
N ARG A 90 -9.68 7.09 -20.04
CA ARG A 90 -11.12 6.93 -20.33
C ARG A 90 -11.38 5.79 -21.30
N GLY A 91 -10.71 5.81 -22.45
CA GLY A 91 -10.83 4.75 -23.44
C GLY A 91 -10.39 3.37 -22.90
N PHE A 92 -9.40 3.34 -22.00
CA PHE A 92 -8.98 2.12 -21.31
C PHE A 92 -10.09 1.56 -20.39
N LEU A 93 -10.70 2.40 -19.56
CA LEU A 93 -11.77 1.96 -18.65
C LEU A 93 -13.04 1.58 -19.43
N ASP A 94 -13.39 2.30 -20.50
CA ASP A 94 -14.49 1.96 -21.39
C ASP A 94 -14.28 0.61 -22.08
N GLU A 95 -13.07 0.31 -22.52
CA GLU A 95 -12.72 -0.97 -23.13
C GLU A 95 -12.80 -2.12 -22.13
N ILE A 96 -12.37 -1.91 -20.88
CA ILE A 96 -12.56 -2.89 -19.81
C ILE A 96 -14.05 -3.17 -19.62
N TYR A 97 -14.86 -2.13 -19.50
CA TYR A 97 -16.30 -2.28 -19.32
C TYR A 97 -16.94 -3.05 -20.48
N ASN A 98 -16.65 -2.68 -21.71
CA ASN A 98 -17.21 -3.31 -22.92
C ASN A 98 -16.83 -4.77 -23.05
N ASN A 99 -15.62 -5.16 -22.63
CA ASN A 99 -15.14 -6.55 -22.76
C ASN A 99 -15.50 -7.45 -21.56
N THR A 100 -15.72 -6.87 -20.37
CA THR A 100 -15.85 -7.65 -19.13
C THR A 100 -17.11 -7.34 -18.33
N GLY A 101 -17.79 -6.25 -18.62
CA GLY A 101 -18.91 -5.72 -17.82
C GLY A 101 -18.46 -5.19 -16.44
N LEU A 102 -17.15 -5.03 -16.20
CA LEU A 102 -16.61 -4.52 -14.94
C LEU A 102 -16.49 -3.01 -15.00
N ASN A 103 -17.23 -2.32 -14.15
CA ASN A 103 -17.18 -0.86 -14.04
C ASN A 103 -16.24 -0.45 -12.92
N PHE A 104 -15.09 0.13 -13.28
CA PHE A 104 -14.10 0.60 -12.32
C PHE A 104 -14.41 2.02 -11.82
N VAL A 105 -14.54 2.14 -10.50
CA VAL A 105 -14.65 3.45 -9.81
C VAL A 105 -13.24 3.93 -9.46
N ILE A 106 -12.91 5.14 -9.89
CA ILE A 106 -11.63 5.78 -9.52
C ILE A 106 -11.79 6.34 -8.11
N LEU A 107 -10.98 5.85 -7.17
CA LEU A 107 -10.97 6.35 -5.80
C LEU A 107 -10.15 7.65 -5.73
N SER A 108 -10.73 8.67 -5.13
CA SER A 108 -9.98 9.85 -4.70
C SER A 108 -9.03 9.51 -3.54
N ASP A 109 -8.02 10.35 -3.30
CA ASP A 109 -7.15 10.18 -2.13
C ASP A 109 -7.96 10.19 -0.82
N GLU A 110 -9.00 11.04 -0.74
CA GLU A 110 -9.88 11.09 0.43
C GLU A 110 -10.66 9.78 0.64
N ASP A 111 -11.20 9.18 -0.42
CA ASP A 111 -11.90 7.91 -0.32
C ASP A 111 -10.95 6.78 0.03
N TYR A 112 -9.73 6.81 -0.51
CA TYR A 112 -8.70 5.84 -0.17
C TYR A 112 -8.29 5.96 1.30
N ILE A 113 -8.07 7.18 1.81
CA ILE A 113 -7.80 7.45 3.23
C ILE A 113 -8.94 6.95 4.12
N LYS A 114 -10.20 7.20 3.76
CA LYS A 114 -11.37 6.69 4.51
C LYS A 114 -11.39 5.15 4.56
N ASN A 115 -11.05 4.48 3.45
CA ASN A 115 -10.98 3.03 3.42
C ASN A 115 -9.85 2.48 4.31
N LEU A 116 -8.66 3.08 4.26
CA LEU A 116 -7.55 2.76 5.17
C LEU A 116 -7.93 2.99 6.63
N PHE A 117 -8.57 4.12 6.93
CA PHE A 117 -9.05 4.45 8.27
C PHE A 117 -10.02 3.37 8.79
N ASN A 118 -11.00 2.97 7.98
CA ASN A 118 -11.94 1.91 8.36
C ASN A 118 -11.23 0.57 8.62
N ALA A 119 -10.21 0.25 7.84
CA ALA A 119 -9.41 -0.96 8.07
C ALA A 119 -8.66 -0.88 9.41
N VAL A 120 -8.03 0.26 9.72
CA VAL A 120 -7.28 0.47 10.97
C VAL A 120 -8.19 0.37 12.18
N VAL A 121 -9.26 1.16 12.25
CA VAL A 121 -10.12 1.22 13.45
C VAL A 121 -10.92 -0.05 13.70
N ASN A 122 -11.03 -0.93 12.71
CA ASN A 122 -11.65 -2.25 12.85
C ASN A 122 -10.63 -3.36 13.17
N SER A 123 -9.33 -3.09 13.04
CA SER A 123 -8.26 -4.09 13.25
C SER A 123 -7.45 -3.84 14.52
N ILE A 124 -7.49 -2.64 15.08
CA ILE A 124 -6.68 -2.22 16.22
C ILE A 124 -7.58 -1.70 17.32
N ASP A 125 -7.36 -2.22 18.54
CA ASP A 125 -8.02 -1.72 19.73
C ASP A 125 -7.31 -0.46 20.22
N SER A 126 -7.68 0.68 19.62
CA SER A 126 -7.26 2.00 20.06
C SER A 126 -8.28 3.06 19.69
N ALA A 127 -8.73 3.81 20.69
CA ALA A 127 -9.67 4.90 20.50
C ALA A 127 -9.05 6.09 19.78
N LYS A 128 -7.76 6.33 19.91
CA LYS A 128 -7.02 7.45 19.30
C LYS A 128 -5.66 7.00 18.77
N GLY A 129 -5.20 7.66 17.74
CA GLY A 129 -3.89 7.35 17.18
C GLY A 129 -3.61 8.05 15.86
N ILE A 130 -2.49 7.64 15.29
CA ILE A 130 -2.05 8.03 13.96
C ILE A 130 -1.85 6.76 13.17
N PHE A 131 -2.31 6.71 11.94
CA PHE A 131 -1.80 5.73 11.01
C PHE A 131 -0.98 6.38 9.92
N ILE A 132 0.05 5.67 9.49
CA ILE A 132 0.95 6.05 8.43
C ILE A 132 0.87 4.98 7.35
N TYR A 133 0.49 5.37 6.15
CA TYR A 133 0.52 4.50 4.98
C TYR A 133 1.68 4.90 4.08
N VAL A 134 2.51 3.94 3.71
CA VAL A 134 3.56 4.12 2.71
C VAL A 134 3.19 3.29 1.48
N GLY A 135 2.76 3.99 0.43
CA GLY A 135 2.39 3.39 -0.85
C GLY A 135 3.51 3.46 -1.88
N ALA A 136 3.16 3.16 -3.12
CA ALA A 136 4.09 3.19 -4.26
C ALA A 136 4.45 4.63 -4.68
N TYR A 137 3.45 5.50 -4.84
CA TYR A 137 3.59 6.87 -5.35
C TYR A 137 3.10 7.94 -4.39
N SER A 138 2.37 7.55 -3.36
CA SER A 138 1.88 8.46 -2.33
C SER A 138 1.98 7.82 -0.96
N SER A 139 2.12 8.66 0.07
CA SER A 139 2.10 8.26 1.46
C SER A 139 1.13 9.15 2.23
N TYR A 140 0.49 8.61 3.25
CA TYR A 140 -0.51 9.34 4.03
C TYR A 140 -0.18 9.28 5.51
N ILE A 141 -0.42 10.39 6.21
CA ILE A 141 -0.43 10.44 7.67
C ILE A 141 -1.83 10.87 8.08
N VAL A 142 -2.48 10.11 8.95
CA VAL A 142 -3.86 10.37 9.35
C VAL A 142 -3.99 10.25 10.86
N LYS A 143 -4.43 11.33 11.50
CA LYS A 143 -4.76 11.36 12.93
C LYS A 143 -6.24 11.10 13.13
N TYR A 144 -6.57 10.22 14.08
CA TYR A 144 -7.95 9.87 14.38
C TYR A 144 -8.23 9.83 15.88
N ASN A 145 -9.49 10.05 16.24
CA ASN A 145 -10.01 9.88 17.58
C ASN A 145 -11.47 9.42 17.52
N ARG A 146 -11.84 8.44 18.35
CA ARG A 146 -13.20 7.91 18.51
C ARG A 146 -13.92 7.64 17.16
N ARG A 147 -13.24 6.95 16.24
CA ARG A 147 -13.75 6.62 14.92
C ARG A 147 -14.02 7.83 14.00
N ALA A 148 -13.34 8.94 14.24
CA ALA A 148 -13.37 10.12 13.38
C ALA A 148 -11.94 10.51 12.94
N ILE A 149 -11.77 10.86 11.67
CA ILE A 149 -10.53 11.45 11.17
C ILE A 149 -10.50 12.91 11.66
N LEU A 150 -9.41 13.28 12.33
CA LEU A 150 -9.16 14.65 12.80
C LEU A 150 -8.38 15.48 11.80
N GLY A 151 -7.54 14.84 11.01
CA GLY A 151 -6.75 15.46 9.97
C GLY A 151 -5.96 14.44 9.19
N SER A 152 -5.57 14.79 7.97
CA SER A 152 -4.74 13.96 7.11
C SER A 152 -3.78 14.80 6.29
N SER A 153 -2.57 14.28 6.08
CA SER A 153 -1.56 14.85 5.19
C SER A 153 -1.25 13.86 4.08
N ILE A 154 -1.19 14.37 2.86
CA ILE A 154 -0.89 13.59 1.66
C ILE A 154 0.49 14.00 1.17
N MET A 155 1.39 13.05 1.15
CA MET A 155 2.73 13.21 0.59
C MET A 155 2.79 12.58 -0.79
N LYS A 156 3.25 13.34 -1.78
CA LYS A 156 3.36 12.90 -3.19
C LYS A 156 4.67 12.14 -3.45
N PHE A 157 5.01 11.24 -2.53
CA PHE A 157 6.12 10.31 -2.68
C PHE A 157 5.78 8.95 -2.07
N GLY A 158 6.41 7.92 -2.59
CA GLY A 158 6.28 6.54 -2.14
C GLY A 158 7.50 5.73 -2.57
N THR A 159 7.45 4.43 -2.38
CA THR A 159 8.61 3.55 -2.60
C THR A 159 9.07 3.50 -4.06
N TYR A 160 8.15 3.69 -5.01
CA TYR A 160 8.47 3.71 -6.44
C TYR A 160 8.97 5.07 -6.91
N SER A 161 8.30 6.15 -6.52
CA SER A 161 8.67 7.50 -6.97
C SER A 161 10.06 7.92 -6.50
N LEU A 162 10.58 7.31 -5.45
CA LEU A 162 11.90 7.56 -4.89
C LEU A 162 12.94 6.47 -5.23
N ALA A 163 12.56 5.44 -5.98
CA ALA A 163 13.46 4.33 -6.32
C ALA A 163 14.64 4.75 -7.21
N SER A 164 14.46 5.80 -8.01
CA SER A 164 15.50 6.37 -8.88
C SER A 164 16.42 7.42 -8.18
N PHE A 165 16.30 7.57 -6.85
CA PHE A 165 17.13 8.53 -6.14
C PHE A 165 18.61 8.16 -6.24
N GLU A 166 19.41 9.08 -6.78
CA GLU A 166 20.84 8.94 -6.85
C GLU A 166 21.50 9.43 -5.56
N GLY A 167 22.03 8.50 -4.77
CA GLY A 167 22.69 8.81 -3.51
C GLY A 167 22.66 7.64 -2.52
N ASN A 168 23.27 7.87 -1.37
CA ASN A 168 23.19 6.89 -0.30
C ASN A 168 21.87 7.03 0.49
N LEU A 169 21.56 6.00 1.29
CA LEU A 169 20.29 5.92 2.01
C LEU A 169 20.08 7.07 3.01
N ASP A 170 21.15 7.59 3.65
CA ASP A 170 21.03 8.74 4.58
C ASP A 170 20.74 10.04 3.84
N ALA A 171 21.29 10.20 2.64
CA ALA A 171 20.97 11.36 1.79
C ALA A 171 19.52 11.31 1.34
N LEU A 172 18.99 10.12 1.02
CA LEU A 172 17.58 9.93 0.72
C LEU A 172 16.69 10.30 1.92
N VAL A 173 17.02 9.80 3.12
CA VAL A 173 16.31 10.18 4.36
C VAL A 173 16.29 11.70 4.54
N SER A 174 17.45 12.35 4.36
CA SER A 174 17.60 13.79 4.51
C SER A 174 16.80 14.58 3.47
N SER A 175 16.68 14.06 2.25
CA SER A 175 15.83 14.64 1.20
C SER A 175 14.36 14.54 1.55
N ILE A 176 13.90 13.34 1.92
CA ILE A 176 12.49 13.08 2.28
C ILE A 176 12.05 13.97 3.46
N LYS A 177 12.90 14.15 4.47
CA LYS A 177 12.60 15.01 5.64
C LYS A 177 12.27 16.46 5.24
N LYS A 178 12.84 16.99 4.16
CA LYS A 178 12.53 18.33 3.67
C LYS A 178 11.14 18.42 3.03
N ASP A 179 10.67 17.32 2.47
CA ASP A 179 9.37 17.23 1.78
C ASP A 179 8.21 16.91 2.74
N ILE A 180 8.50 16.43 3.96
CA ILE A 180 7.49 16.15 4.96
C ILE A 180 7.05 17.49 5.58
N LYS A 181 5.78 17.84 5.34
CA LYS A 181 5.13 18.96 6.00
C LYS A 181 4.43 18.45 7.25
N VAL A 182 4.83 18.96 8.40
CA VAL A 182 4.13 18.68 9.66
C VAL A 182 3.00 19.68 9.78
N ASP A 183 1.80 19.25 9.44
CA ASP A 183 0.59 20.05 9.55
C ASP A 183 0.20 20.21 11.03
N GLY A 184 -0.51 21.30 11.37
CA GLY A 184 -0.84 21.65 12.76
C GLY A 184 -1.61 20.57 13.53
N PHE A 185 -2.36 19.68 12.84
CA PHE A 185 -3.06 18.58 13.50
C PHE A 185 -2.12 17.50 14.08
N LEU A 186 -0.83 17.50 13.70
CA LEU A 186 0.20 16.58 14.19
C LEU A 186 0.97 17.14 15.40
N GLN A 187 0.78 18.41 15.75
CA GLN A 187 1.54 19.05 16.84
C GLN A 187 1.21 18.49 18.23
N ASP A 188 -0.01 17.97 18.43
CA ASP A 188 -0.46 17.43 19.73
C ASP A 188 -0.65 15.91 19.62
N ILE A 189 0.44 15.18 19.48
CA ILE A 189 0.41 13.72 19.55
C ILE A 189 0.54 13.33 21.02
N ASP A 190 -0.56 12.85 21.61
CA ASP A 190 -0.53 12.35 22.98
C ASP A 190 0.40 11.13 23.11
N GLU A 191 1.10 11.02 24.23
CA GLU A 191 1.97 9.85 24.53
C GLU A 191 1.23 8.51 24.46
N ASP A 192 -0.09 8.50 24.76
CA ASP A 192 -0.95 7.30 24.66
C ASP A 192 -1.45 7.03 23.24
N SER A 193 -1.14 7.85 22.25
CA SER A 193 -1.56 7.65 20.87
C SER A 193 -0.83 6.46 20.25
N LYS A 194 -1.58 5.50 19.71
CA LYS A 194 -0.97 4.40 18.94
C LYS A 194 -0.60 4.86 17.56
N ILE A 195 0.58 4.43 17.11
CA ILE A 195 1.06 4.66 15.75
C ILE A 195 0.98 3.33 15.00
N VAL A 196 0.30 3.37 13.86
CA VAL A 196 0.03 2.20 13.04
C VAL A 196 0.65 2.37 11.67
N GLY A 197 1.62 1.54 11.34
CA GLY A 197 2.20 1.48 10.00
C GLY A 197 1.40 0.55 9.08
N ILE A 198 1.13 1.00 7.86
CA ILE A 198 0.39 0.26 6.83
C ILE A 198 1.17 0.28 5.51
N GLY A 199 1.06 -0.80 4.75
CA GLY A 199 1.68 -0.95 3.44
C GLY A 199 2.90 -1.86 3.46
N ASP A 200 3.36 -2.24 2.25
CA ASP A 200 4.43 -3.23 2.07
C ASP A 200 5.75 -2.80 2.73
N ALA A 201 6.04 -1.50 2.80
CA ALA A 201 7.21 -0.98 3.49
C ALA A 201 7.22 -1.33 4.98
N PHE A 202 6.10 -1.16 5.68
CA PHE A 202 5.98 -1.51 7.10
C PHE A 202 5.97 -3.02 7.32
N ILE A 203 5.34 -3.79 6.44
CA ILE A 203 5.36 -5.26 6.48
C ILE A 203 6.81 -5.75 6.34
N SER A 204 7.55 -5.23 5.37
CA SER A 204 8.96 -5.57 5.15
C SER A 204 9.84 -5.18 6.35
N ALA A 205 9.63 -4.00 6.92
CA ALA A 205 10.34 -3.56 8.12
C ALA A 205 10.06 -4.48 9.31
N GLY A 206 8.80 -4.87 9.52
CA GLY A 206 8.41 -5.82 10.56
C GLY A 206 9.05 -7.20 10.37
N ARG A 207 9.06 -7.74 9.14
CA ARG A 207 9.67 -9.03 8.82
C ARG A 207 11.18 -9.02 9.04
N ILE A 208 11.87 -7.95 8.67
CA ILE A 208 13.31 -7.79 8.90
C ILE A 208 13.61 -7.66 10.39
N ALA A 209 12.83 -6.88 11.13
CA ALA A 209 12.99 -6.75 12.59
C ALA A 209 12.79 -8.10 13.29
N LYS A 210 11.77 -8.87 12.92
CA LYS A 210 11.54 -10.23 13.43
C LYS A 210 12.73 -11.14 13.15
N LYS A 211 13.29 -11.08 11.95
CA LYS A 211 14.49 -11.87 11.60
C LYS A 211 15.68 -11.53 12.47
N ILE A 212 15.97 -10.23 12.66
CA ILE A 212 17.09 -9.76 13.49
C ILE A 212 16.92 -10.22 14.93
N GLN A 213 15.68 -10.18 15.47
CA GLN A 213 15.35 -10.57 16.83
C GLN A 213 15.20 -12.08 17.01
N ARG A 214 15.28 -12.89 15.95
CA ARG A 214 14.96 -14.33 15.97
C ARG A 214 13.55 -14.62 16.51
N TYR A 215 12.61 -13.75 16.17
CA TYR A 215 11.22 -13.87 16.61
C TYR A 215 10.56 -15.10 15.97
N SER A 216 9.93 -15.95 16.78
CA SER A 216 9.46 -17.27 16.34
C SER A 216 8.11 -17.26 15.63
N LEU A 217 7.30 -16.21 15.81
CA LEU A 217 5.95 -16.15 15.22
C LEU A 217 5.97 -15.51 13.85
N ASP A 218 5.37 -16.19 12.88
CA ASP A 218 5.23 -15.73 11.49
C ASP A 218 3.88 -15.00 11.28
N VAL A 219 3.61 -13.99 12.12
CA VAL A 219 2.41 -13.13 12.04
C VAL A 219 2.86 -11.72 11.73
N ASP A 220 2.42 -11.16 10.60
CA ASP A 220 2.80 -9.80 10.19
C ASP A 220 1.93 -8.73 10.83
N ASN A 221 0.62 -9.01 11.00
CA ASN A 221 -0.31 -8.05 11.55
C ASN A 221 -0.06 -7.78 13.05
N ASN A 222 -0.19 -6.52 13.45
CA ASN A 222 -0.03 -6.06 14.83
C ASN A 222 1.33 -6.35 15.46
N PHE A 223 2.38 -6.56 14.65
CA PHE A 223 3.74 -6.64 15.15
C PHE A 223 4.19 -5.27 15.67
N GLN A 224 4.68 -5.21 16.90
CA GLN A 224 5.18 -3.98 17.49
C GLN A 224 6.62 -3.72 17.05
N LEU A 225 6.79 -2.70 16.21
CA LEU A 225 8.09 -2.23 15.77
C LEU A 225 8.55 -1.06 16.66
N THR A 226 9.49 -1.33 17.57
CA THR A 226 10.06 -0.30 18.43
C THR A 226 11.07 0.57 17.65
N LYS A 227 11.34 1.78 18.14
CA LYS A 227 12.37 2.66 17.58
C LYS A 227 13.74 1.97 17.49
N GLU A 228 14.13 1.26 18.53
CA GLU A 228 15.39 0.51 18.56
C GLU A 228 15.42 -0.56 17.45
N ASN A 229 14.33 -1.31 17.30
CA ASN A 229 14.22 -2.35 16.28
C ASN A 229 14.21 -1.78 14.87
N MET A 230 13.56 -0.63 14.70
CA MET A 230 13.55 0.09 13.42
C MET A 230 14.96 0.55 13.06
N GLU A 231 15.70 1.14 14.00
CA GLU A 231 17.07 1.60 13.77
C GLU A 231 18.02 0.43 13.45
N LYS A 232 17.95 -0.67 14.21
CA LYS A 232 18.73 -1.88 13.91
C LYS A 232 18.42 -2.43 12.51
N SER A 233 17.15 -2.43 12.12
CA SER A 233 16.72 -2.89 10.80
C SER A 233 17.20 -1.97 9.70
N TYR A 234 17.16 -0.65 9.92
CA TYR A 234 17.69 0.34 8.98
C TYR A 234 19.19 0.17 8.75
N GLN A 235 19.98 0.05 9.82
CA GLN A 235 21.43 -0.18 9.71
C GLN A 235 21.76 -1.50 9.03
N PHE A 236 20.98 -2.54 9.31
CA PHE A 236 21.13 -3.83 8.63
C PHE A 236 20.90 -3.70 7.11
N ILE A 237 19.80 -3.08 6.68
CA ILE A 237 19.47 -2.90 5.26
C ILE A 237 20.49 -1.98 4.57
N LYS A 238 20.91 -0.90 5.23
CA LYS A 238 21.90 0.05 4.70
C LYS A 238 23.23 -0.61 4.31
N GLY A 239 23.61 -1.68 5.00
CA GLY A 239 24.83 -2.45 4.75
C GLY A 239 24.71 -3.53 3.66
N LEU A 240 23.54 -3.69 3.03
CA LEU A 240 23.29 -4.73 2.04
C LEU A 240 23.19 -4.19 0.62
N ASP A 241 23.70 -4.98 -0.31
CA ASP A 241 23.41 -4.83 -1.74
C ASP A 241 22.06 -5.50 -2.10
N LEU A 242 21.53 -5.17 -3.28
CA LEU A 242 20.24 -5.67 -3.74
C LEU A 242 20.17 -7.20 -3.78
N ASP A 243 21.25 -7.88 -4.19
CA ASP A 243 21.27 -9.34 -4.28
C ASP A 243 21.17 -10.03 -2.91
N LYS A 244 21.66 -9.37 -1.87
CA LYS A 244 21.51 -9.83 -0.49
C LYS A 244 20.09 -9.56 0.02
N ILE A 245 19.50 -8.40 -0.31
CA ILE A 245 18.11 -8.07 0.05
C ILE A 245 17.15 -9.08 -0.57
N LYS A 246 17.31 -9.43 -1.85
CA LYS A 246 16.51 -10.46 -2.54
C LYS A 246 16.54 -11.83 -1.85
N LYS A 247 17.58 -12.13 -1.10
CA LYS A 247 17.73 -13.41 -0.34
C LYS A 247 17.15 -13.37 1.07
N ILE A 248 16.61 -12.23 1.50
CA ILE A 248 15.98 -12.13 2.81
C ILE A 248 14.64 -12.86 2.77
N LYS A 249 14.53 -13.95 3.57
CA LYS A 249 13.26 -14.70 3.68
C LYS A 249 12.14 -13.75 4.12
N GLY A 250 11.05 -13.75 3.37
CA GLY A 250 9.86 -12.92 3.65
C GLY A 250 9.86 -11.57 2.92
N ILE A 251 10.90 -11.23 2.18
CA ILE A 251 10.89 -10.13 1.21
C ILE A 251 10.50 -10.71 -0.15
N ASP A 252 9.52 -10.08 -0.80
CA ASP A 252 9.14 -10.44 -2.16
C ASP A 252 10.29 -10.06 -3.11
N TYR A 253 10.65 -10.96 -4.02
CA TYR A 253 11.74 -10.75 -4.96
C TYR A 253 11.54 -9.49 -5.81
N ASP A 254 10.30 -9.25 -6.25
CA ASP A 254 9.93 -8.12 -7.08
C ASP A 254 9.88 -6.79 -6.31
N ASP A 255 9.92 -6.83 -4.97
CA ASP A 255 9.90 -5.64 -4.11
C ASP A 255 11.25 -5.33 -3.48
N ALA A 256 12.24 -6.19 -3.66
CA ALA A 256 13.52 -6.09 -2.96
C ALA A 256 14.26 -4.76 -3.20
N ASP A 257 14.17 -4.20 -4.40
CA ASP A 257 14.76 -2.92 -4.78
C ASP A 257 14.11 -1.72 -4.08
N ARG A 258 12.88 -1.90 -3.58
CA ARG A 258 12.09 -0.85 -2.90
C ARG A 258 12.14 -0.94 -1.39
N VAL A 259 12.72 -2.01 -0.86
CA VAL A 259 12.87 -2.19 0.60
C VAL A 259 13.70 -1.06 1.19
N THR A 260 14.82 -0.72 0.57
CA THR A 260 15.70 0.39 1.01
C THR A 260 14.97 1.72 1.01
N THR A 261 14.25 2.03 -0.05
CA THR A 261 13.43 3.24 -0.17
C THR A 261 12.33 3.27 0.90
N GLY A 262 11.65 2.13 1.13
CA GLY A 262 10.65 1.99 2.19
C GLY A 262 11.22 2.30 3.57
N PHE A 263 12.42 1.79 3.89
CA PHE A 263 13.11 2.08 5.14
C PHE A 263 13.49 3.55 5.27
N ALA A 264 13.95 4.20 4.18
CA ALA A 264 14.27 5.62 4.19
C ALA A 264 13.02 6.47 4.49
N ILE A 265 11.88 6.14 3.87
CA ILE A 265 10.62 6.84 4.09
C ILE A 265 10.18 6.68 5.55
N ILE A 266 10.15 5.44 6.07
CA ILE A 266 9.74 5.18 7.45
C ILE A 266 10.66 5.92 8.42
N LYS A 267 11.99 5.89 8.22
CA LYS A 267 12.95 6.59 9.07
C LYS A 267 12.73 8.10 9.03
N ALA A 268 12.58 8.69 7.85
CA ALA A 268 12.32 10.11 7.71
C ALA A 268 11.03 10.54 8.43
N LEU A 269 9.97 9.73 8.31
CA LEU A 269 8.68 9.99 8.94
C LEU A 269 8.78 9.96 10.47
N TYR A 270 9.33 8.88 11.06
CA TYR A 270 9.38 8.80 12.51
C TYR A 270 10.32 9.86 13.12
N GLU A 271 11.45 10.20 12.47
CA GLU A 271 12.35 11.25 12.94
C GLU A 271 11.71 12.64 12.86
N THR A 272 10.95 12.92 11.80
CA THR A 272 10.29 14.22 11.62
C THR A 272 9.11 14.39 12.58
N LEU A 273 8.39 13.31 12.86
CA LEU A 273 7.24 13.32 13.76
C LEU A 273 7.63 13.18 15.24
N GLY A 274 8.90 12.92 15.55
CA GLY A 274 9.38 12.72 16.91
C GLY A 274 8.90 11.43 17.58
N LEU A 275 8.65 10.39 16.78
CA LEU A 275 8.07 9.12 17.22
C LEU A 275 9.11 8.14 17.76
#